data_a85eb760981d6820d4780c0c16c22d3e
#
_entry.id   a85eb760981d6820d4780c0c16c22d3e
#
_cell.length_a   1.000
_cell.length_b   1.000
_cell.length_c   1.000
_cell.angle_alpha   90.00
_cell.angle_beta   90.00
_cell.angle_gamma   90.00
#
_symmetry.space_group_name_H-M   'P 1'
#
loop_
_entity.id
_entity.type
_entity.pdbx_description
1 polymer ?
#
loop_
_entity_poly.entity_id
_entity_poly.type
_entity_poly.pdbx_seq_one_letter_code
_entity_poly.pdbx_strand_id
1 'polypeptide(L)'
;MVAIGLGRVPSAIGQQTRELHVWHTEVEPQTVKTIQDTSIAEFEKKFPGFKVRQQALGWGDLNTKLLASLAAGNPPDLTHLNPFMTASLYTKQLLRPMDELIRALGESDIHEATLKLQYFDGKYYGVTHAMGATYFAERRDLREKKGIKPPETYDDMLKLCAALTEGGRYAFQMPGEKLYMGFVHPAEWLAGNGGSWVDPKTWRPQLNSKAMLEALDYAQKLNKFQPQGWPGQKYLDTLAALANGKIAMAHLSGARTIGYIERYAPEGMRDPEHFMPLLRPHGPSGKVGISALDGENWAVFTQSKYPNEAFEFLRLFYKKEHYLAYCHTVPIHLSPIFKSMLNDPTYLANERIKKWRPWHDVMVTGLKNNRFLPIGFSRPEDNLLPFLAELDGSGIVADMVVEVMVGGKNPKAEADRAQKRAEELLTQLGVKRWS
;
A
#
# COMPACT_ATOMS: atom_id res chain seq x y z
N MET A 1 -21.30 -74.95 26.03
CA MET A 1 -20.48 -73.74 26.19
C MET A 1 -20.20 -73.11 24.83
N VAL A 2 -20.93 -72.08 24.47
CA VAL A 2 -20.76 -71.35 23.21
C VAL A 2 -19.96 -70.11 23.51
N ALA A 3 -18.72 -69.95 22.93
CA ALA A 3 -17.89 -68.84 23.09
C ALA A 3 -18.35 -67.74 22.10
N ILE A 4 -18.82 -66.60 22.64
CA ILE A 4 -19.17 -65.41 21.89
C ILE A 4 -17.88 -64.62 21.67
N GLY A 5 -17.40 -64.62 20.41
CA GLY A 5 -16.28 -63.79 19.99
C GLY A 5 -16.71 -62.33 19.92
N LEU A 6 -16.16 -61.49 20.82
CA LEU A 6 -16.26 -60.05 20.77
C LEU A 6 -15.36 -59.53 19.64
N GLY A 7 -15.99 -59.24 18.49
CA GLY A 7 -15.34 -58.49 17.39
C GLY A 7 -14.97 -57.10 17.87
N ARG A 8 -13.65 -56.78 17.89
CA ARG A 8 -13.15 -55.41 18.05
C ARG A 8 -13.54 -54.59 16.82
N VAL A 9 -14.46 -53.66 17.01
CA VAL A 9 -14.72 -52.58 16.03
C VAL A 9 -13.45 -51.71 16.04
N PRO A 10 -12.79 -51.49 14.91
CA PRO A 10 -11.70 -50.55 14.85
C PRO A 10 -12.28 -49.14 15.10
N SER A 11 -11.86 -48.51 16.20
CA SER A 11 -12.14 -47.10 16.43
C SER A 11 -11.52 -46.33 15.27
N ALA A 12 -12.34 -45.73 14.44
CA ALA A 12 -11.90 -44.70 13.49
C ALA A 12 -11.34 -43.57 14.34
N ILE A 13 -10.01 -43.50 14.46
CA ILE A 13 -9.32 -42.33 14.99
C ILE A 13 -9.68 -41.22 14.04
N GLY A 14 -10.62 -40.36 14.43
CA GLY A 14 -10.98 -39.16 13.68
C GLY A 14 -9.72 -38.39 13.40
N GLN A 15 -9.30 -38.31 12.16
CA GLN A 15 -8.13 -37.55 11.74
C GLN A 15 -8.41 -36.10 12.12
N GLN A 16 -7.68 -35.59 13.12
CA GLN A 16 -7.84 -34.22 13.59
C GLN A 16 -7.64 -33.27 12.42
N THR A 17 -8.66 -32.51 12.06
CA THR A 17 -8.63 -31.56 10.95
C THR A 17 -7.55 -30.51 11.26
N ARG A 18 -6.57 -30.39 10.38
CA ARG A 18 -5.52 -29.36 10.46
C ARG A 18 -6.09 -28.03 9.97
N GLU A 19 -5.64 -26.94 10.57
CA GLU A 19 -6.10 -25.60 10.20
C GLU A 19 -4.94 -24.79 9.63
N LEU A 20 -5.16 -24.18 8.45
CA LEU A 20 -4.26 -23.18 7.84
C LEU A 20 -4.85 -21.81 8.12
N HIS A 21 -4.15 -20.99 8.91
CA HIS A 21 -4.60 -19.65 9.30
C HIS A 21 -4.10 -18.60 8.30
N VAL A 22 -5.05 -17.96 7.60
CA VAL A 22 -4.80 -16.97 6.54
C VAL A 22 -5.43 -15.64 6.95
N TRP A 23 -4.60 -14.63 7.22
CA TRP A 23 -5.07 -13.28 7.56
C TRP A 23 -4.79 -12.31 6.41
N HIS A 24 -5.74 -11.43 6.12
CA HIS A 24 -5.56 -10.43 5.07
C HIS A 24 -6.33 -9.14 5.37
N THR A 25 -6.02 -8.08 4.62
CA THR A 25 -6.54 -6.73 4.82
C THR A 25 -7.74 -6.39 3.94
N GLU A 26 -8.07 -7.28 3.00
CA GLU A 26 -9.20 -7.05 2.11
C GLU A 26 -10.52 -7.41 2.81
N VAL A 27 -11.19 -6.39 3.36
CA VAL A 27 -12.40 -6.53 4.20
C VAL A 27 -13.70 -6.45 3.44
N GLU A 28 -13.68 -6.14 2.15
CA GLU A 28 -14.88 -6.08 1.33
C GLU A 28 -15.52 -7.48 1.25
N PRO A 29 -16.83 -7.62 1.54
CA PRO A 29 -17.52 -8.92 1.55
C PRO A 29 -17.33 -9.69 0.24
N GLN A 30 -17.33 -9.00 -0.91
CA GLN A 30 -17.11 -9.63 -2.22
C GLN A 30 -15.72 -10.22 -2.34
N THR A 31 -14.68 -9.55 -1.82
CA THR A 31 -13.30 -10.04 -1.87
C THR A 31 -13.12 -11.26 -0.97
N VAL A 32 -13.64 -11.19 0.27
CA VAL A 32 -13.65 -12.32 1.21
C VAL A 32 -14.33 -13.55 0.60
N LYS A 33 -15.52 -13.34 0.00
CA LYS A 33 -16.26 -14.41 -0.66
C LYS A 33 -15.50 -14.99 -1.87
N THR A 34 -14.88 -14.15 -2.68
CA THR A 34 -14.12 -14.61 -3.86
C THR A 34 -12.94 -15.49 -3.45
N ILE A 35 -12.15 -15.12 -2.43
CA ILE A 35 -11.06 -15.96 -1.91
C ILE A 35 -11.62 -17.30 -1.39
N GLN A 36 -12.77 -17.26 -0.67
CA GLN A 36 -13.45 -18.47 -0.17
C GLN A 36 -13.89 -19.41 -1.30
N ASP A 37 -14.54 -18.87 -2.31
CA ASP A 37 -15.15 -19.67 -3.39
C ASP A 37 -14.13 -20.19 -4.41
N THR A 38 -12.93 -19.59 -4.45
CA THR A 38 -11.86 -19.95 -5.39
C THR A 38 -10.71 -20.66 -4.68
N SER A 39 -9.75 -19.90 -4.18
CA SER A 39 -8.49 -20.42 -3.64
C SER A 39 -8.67 -21.33 -2.44
N ILE A 40 -9.57 -20.99 -1.51
CA ILE A 40 -9.84 -21.82 -0.33
C ILE A 40 -10.56 -23.10 -0.74
N ALA A 41 -11.61 -23.00 -1.57
CA ALA A 41 -12.37 -24.18 -2.01
C ALA A 41 -11.48 -25.18 -2.77
N GLU A 42 -10.61 -24.70 -3.68
CA GLU A 42 -9.68 -25.57 -4.41
C GLU A 42 -8.60 -26.15 -3.47
N PHE A 43 -8.09 -25.35 -2.52
CA PHE A 43 -7.12 -25.81 -1.53
C PHE A 43 -7.70 -26.95 -0.65
N GLU A 44 -8.88 -26.76 -0.07
CA GLU A 44 -9.53 -27.77 0.80
C GLU A 44 -9.88 -29.04 0.03
N LYS A 45 -10.23 -28.92 -1.25
CA LYS A 45 -10.42 -30.06 -2.15
C LYS A 45 -9.11 -30.82 -2.41
N LYS A 46 -7.98 -30.10 -2.60
CA LYS A 46 -6.65 -30.68 -2.83
C LYS A 46 -6.07 -31.31 -1.55
N PHE A 47 -6.40 -30.76 -0.38
CA PHE A 47 -5.91 -31.19 0.93
C PHE A 47 -7.07 -31.52 1.88
N PRO A 48 -7.76 -32.68 1.72
CA PRO A 48 -8.99 -32.98 2.48
C PRO A 48 -8.84 -33.02 4.00
N GLY A 49 -7.58 -33.10 4.51
CA GLY A 49 -7.28 -33.05 5.95
C GLY A 49 -7.07 -31.64 6.50
N PHE A 50 -7.26 -30.59 5.67
CA PHE A 50 -7.11 -29.21 6.06
C PHE A 50 -8.43 -28.43 5.98
N LYS A 51 -8.55 -27.43 6.85
CA LYS A 51 -9.49 -26.30 6.74
C LYS A 51 -8.74 -24.98 6.75
N VAL A 52 -9.11 -24.07 5.88
CA VAL A 52 -8.56 -22.73 5.87
C VAL A 52 -9.38 -21.83 6.79
N ARG A 53 -8.69 -21.18 7.73
CA ARG A 53 -9.27 -20.18 8.63
C ARG A 53 -8.91 -18.78 8.11
N GLN A 54 -9.71 -18.33 7.15
CA GLN A 54 -9.63 -16.99 6.61
C GLN A 54 -10.08 -15.96 7.65
N GLN A 55 -9.30 -14.87 7.81
CA GLN A 55 -9.68 -13.73 8.61
C GLN A 55 -9.33 -12.42 7.88
N ALA A 56 -10.36 -11.65 7.56
CA ALA A 56 -10.23 -10.32 7.01
C ALA A 56 -10.22 -9.29 8.16
N LEU A 57 -9.21 -8.41 8.19
CA LEU A 57 -8.95 -7.46 9.27
C LEU A 57 -8.56 -6.11 8.66
N GLY A 58 -9.10 -5.01 9.18
CA GLY A 58 -8.56 -3.68 8.86
C GLY A 58 -7.10 -3.56 9.31
N TRP A 59 -6.32 -2.65 8.69
CA TRP A 59 -4.88 -2.50 8.95
C TRP A 59 -4.53 -2.31 10.43
N GLY A 60 -5.28 -1.48 11.16
CA GLY A 60 -5.04 -1.24 12.59
C GLY A 60 -5.25 -2.50 13.43
N ASP A 61 -6.32 -3.23 13.15
CA ASP A 61 -6.68 -4.47 13.86
C ASP A 61 -5.70 -5.60 13.52
N LEU A 62 -5.31 -5.73 12.23
CA LEU A 62 -4.33 -6.72 11.80
C LEU A 62 -3.00 -6.49 12.50
N ASN A 63 -2.48 -5.25 12.52
CA ASN A 63 -1.21 -4.94 13.15
C ASN A 63 -1.23 -5.28 14.65
N THR A 64 -2.26 -4.83 15.37
CA THR A 64 -2.41 -5.08 16.81
C THR A 64 -2.47 -6.58 17.11
N LYS A 65 -3.30 -7.30 16.36
CA LYS A 65 -3.48 -8.74 16.53
C LYS A 65 -2.22 -9.52 16.15
N LEU A 66 -1.54 -9.13 15.09
CA LEU A 66 -0.30 -9.78 14.65
C LEU A 66 0.80 -9.64 15.70
N LEU A 67 1.02 -8.44 16.24
CA LEU A 67 2.01 -8.22 17.29
C LEU A 67 1.71 -9.06 18.54
N ALA A 68 0.44 -9.14 18.96
CA ALA A 68 0.02 -9.97 20.08
C ALA A 68 0.25 -11.47 19.81
N SER A 69 -0.06 -11.95 18.60
CA SER A 69 0.11 -13.37 18.22
C SER A 69 1.59 -13.75 18.10
N LEU A 70 2.43 -12.85 17.62
CA LEU A 70 3.90 -13.04 17.57
C LEU A 70 4.49 -13.11 18.97
N ALA A 71 4.07 -12.22 19.88
CA ALA A 71 4.50 -12.25 21.28
C ALA A 71 4.07 -13.54 22.00
N ALA A 72 2.90 -14.09 21.64
CA ALA A 72 2.42 -15.37 22.15
C ALA A 72 3.05 -16.60 21.46
N GLY A 73 3.93 -16.41 20.46
CA GLY A 73 4.56 -17.49 19.72
C GLY A 73 3.61 -18.27 18.79
N ASN A 74 2.46 -17.69 18.45
CA ASN A 74 1.42 -18.33 17.64
C ASN A 74 0.86 -17.40 16.55
N PRO A 75 1.71 -16.90 15.63
CA PRO A 75 1.23 -16.11 14.49
C PRO A 75 0.39 -16.96 13.52
N PRO A 76 -0.35 -16.35 12.56
CA PRO A 76 -0.97 -17.08 11.47
C PRO A 76 0.09 -17.79 10.60
N ASP A 77 -0.33 -18.74 9.76
CA ASP A 77 0.60 -19.39 8.82
C ASP A 77 1.07 -18.40 7.76
N LEU A 78 0.16 -17.58 7.25
CA LEU A 78 0.45 -16.50 6.30
C LEU A 78 -0.47 -15.29 6.54
N THR A 79 0.03 -14.10 6.20
CA THR A 79 -0.72 -12.86 6.35
C THR A 79 -0.31 -11.81 5.34
N HIS A 80 -1.18 -10.82 5.11
CA HIS A 80 -0.78 -9.57 4.47
C HIS A 80 0.12 -8.75 5.40
N LEU A 81 1.15 -8.18 4.80
CA LEU A 81 2.03 -7.20 5.44
C LEU A 81 2.21 -5.99 4.52
N ASN A 82 2.40 -4.81 5.10
CA ASN A 82 2.95 -3.70 4.33
C ASN A 82 4.48 -3.82 4.24
N PRO A 83 5.14 -3.09 3.33
CA PRO A 83 6.59 -3.22 3.13
C PRO A 83 7.43 -2.97 4.39
N PHE A 84 7.06 -2.00 5.24
CA PHE A 84 7.79 -1.71 6.47
C PHE A 84 7.61 -2.79 7.54
N MET A 85 6.41 -3.37 7.65
CA MET A 85 6.18 -4.54 8.52
C MET A 85 7.01 -5.73 8.04
N THR A 86 7.06 -5.97 6.72
CA THR A 86 7.89 -7.03 6.15
C THR A 86 9.36 -6.82 6.48
N ALA A 87 9.87 -5.61 6.31
CA ALA A 87 11.25 -5.25 6.64
C ALA A 87 11.56 -5.46 8.13
N SER A 88 10.67 -5.00 9.03
CA SER A 88 10.83 -5.17 10.48
C SER A 88 10.79 -6.65 10.91
N LEU A 89 9.89 -7.45 10.33
CA LEU A 89 9.79 -8.87 10.64
C LEU A 89 10.94 -9.69 10.02
N TYR A 90 11.45 -9.26 8.87
CA TYR A 90 12.66 -9.82 8.28
C TYR A 90 13.88 -9.64 9.19
N THR A 91 14.13 -8.45 9.74
CA THR A 91 15.25 -8.21 10.65
C THR A 91 15.19 -9.08 11.92
N LYS A 92 13.99 -9.46 12.34
CA LYS A 92 13.72 -10.37 13.46
C LYS A 92 13.75 -11.85 13.09
N GLN A 93 14.05 -12.17 11.83
CA GLN A 93 14.11 -13.55 11.28
C GLN A 93 12.79 -14.32 11.44
N LEU A 94 11.67 -13.62 11.38
CA LEU A 94 10.33 -14.19 11.56
C LEU A 94 9.66 -14.62 10.25
N LEU A 95 10.24 -14.27 9.10
CA LEU A 95 9.67 -14.58 7.79
C LEU A 95 10.47 -15.67 7.05
N ARG A 96 9.77 -16.49 6.29
CA ARG A 96 10.38 -17.49 5.40
C ARG A 96 10.76 -16.89 4.06
N PRO A 97 11.90 -17.26 3.46
CA PRO A 97 12.19 -16.97 2.06
C PRO A 97 11.13 -17.58 1.14
N MET A 98 10.75 -16.83 0.10
CA MET A 98 9.70 -17.20 -0.87
C MET A 98 10.22 -17.34 -2.30
N ASP A 99 11.53 -17.42 -2.50
CA ASP A 99 12.19 -17.49 -3.82
C ASP A 99 11.67 -18.63 -4.70
N GLU A 100 11.42 -19.80 -4.09
CA GLU A 100 10.86 -20.95 -4.80
C GLU A 100 9.46 -20.65 -5.34
N LEU A 101 8.62 -20.02 -4.52
CA LEU A 101 7.29 -19.60 -4.94
C LEU A 101 7.37 -18.55 -6.05
N ILE A 102 8.20 -17.52 -5.90
CA ILE A 102 8.37 -16.45 -6.91
C ILE A 102 8.80 -17.04 -8.26
N ARG A 103 9.79 -17.97 -8.27
CA ARG A 103 10.19 -18.68 -9.49
C ARG A 103 9.04 -19.50 -10.09
N ALA A 104 8.30 -20.21 -9.26
CA ALA A 104 7.16 -21.03 -9.70
C ALA A 104 6.01 -20.20 -10.27
N LEU A 105 5.84 -18.95 -9.81
CA LEU A 105 4.87 -17.99 -10.33
C LEU A 105 5.34 -17.32 -11.64
N GLY A 106 6.62 -17.44 -12.03
CA GLY A 106 7.19 -16.79 -13.20
C GLY A 106 7.74 -15.40 -12.89
N GLU A 107 8.85 -15.34 -12.16
CA GLU A 107 9.51 -14.11 -11.69
C GLU A 107 9.64 -13.02 -12.76
N SER A 108 10.00 -13.39 -14.00
CA SER A 108 10.18 -12.45 -15.11
C SER A 108 8.90 -11.75 -15.56
N ASP A 109 7.73 -12.34 -15.30
CA ASP A 109 6.41 -11.77 -15.59
C ASP A 109 5.91 -10.86 -14.47
N ILE A 110 6.45 -10.98 -13.26
CA ILE A 110 6.09 -10.11 -12.14
C ILE A 110 6.71 -8.72 -12.32
N HIS A 111 5.99 -7.68 -11.96
CA HIS A 111 6.48 -6.31 -12.05
C HIS A 111 7.62 -6.08 -11.05
N GLU A 112 8.80 -5.67 -11.52
CA GLU A 112 10.00 -5.49 -10.69
C GLU A 112 9.77 -4.60 -9.46
N ALA A 113 9.01 -3.51 -9.63
CA ALA A 113 8.71 -2.60 -8.54
C ALA A 113 8.02 -3.30 -7.36
N THR A 114 7.21 -4.34 -7.61
CA THR A 114 6.52 -5.09 -6.56
C THR A 114 7.43 -6.12 -5.88
N LEU A 115 8.43 -6.64 -6.59
CA LEU A 115 9.40 -7.59 -6.03
C LEU A 115 10.42 -6.91 -5.10
N LYS A 116 10.87 -5.70 -5.47
CA LYS A 116 11.88 -4.95 -4.68
C LYS A 116 11.45 -4.62 -3.26
N LEU A 117 10.15 -4.51 -3.00
CA LEU A 117 9.58 -4.19 -1.69
C LEU A 117 9.83 -5.28 -0.63
N GLN A 118 10.03 -6.51 -1.06
CA GLN A 118 10.21 -7.67 -0.19
C GLN A 118 11.55 -8.38 -0.40
N TYR A 119 12.51 -7.72 -1.08
CA TYR A 119 13.81 -8.29 -1.39
C TYR A 119 14.88 -7.82 -0.42
N PHE A 120 15.40 -8.72 0.42
CA PHE A 120 16.43 -8.45 1.42
C PHE A 120 17.53 -9.51 1.33
N ASP A 121 18.77 -9.09 1.34
CA ASP A 121 19.95 -9.96 1.36
C ASP A 121 19.90 -11.11 0.33
N GLY A 122 19.47 -10.77 -0.90
CA GLY A 122 19.45 -11.72 -2.00
C GLY A 122 18.26 -12.67 -2.04
N LYS A 123 17.22 -12.46 -1.20
CA LYS A 123 16.02 -13.31 -1.12
C LYS A 123 14.74 -12.52 -1.03
N TYR A 124 13.65 -13.13 -1.47
CA TYR A 124 12.29 -12.58 -1.34
C TYR A 124 11.63 -13.08 -0.05
N TYR A 125 11.02 -12.18 0.72
CA TYR A 125 10.31 -12.49 1.97
C TYR A 125 8.81 -12.19 1.91
N GLY A 126 8.30 -12.02 0.70
CA GLY A 126 6.89 -11.82 0.42
C GLY A 126 6.62 -11.83 -1.07
N VAL A 127 5.36 -11.89 -1.43
CA VAL A 127 4.87 -11.69 -2.79
C VAL A 127 3.68 -10.74 -2.76
N THR A 128 3.78 -9.65 -3.51
CA THR A 128 2.73 -8.61 -3.56
C THR A 128 1.40 -9.21 -4.03
N HIS A 129 0.33 -9.00 -3.24
CA HIS A 129 -0.96 -9.61 -3.58
C HIS A 129 -1.68 -8.89 -4.73
N ALA A 130 -1.49 -7.58 -4.87
CA ALA A 130 -1.98 -6.77 -5.98
C ALA A 130 -1.20 -5.45 -6.04
N MET A 131 -1.13 -4.82 -7.20
CA MET A 131 -0.61 -3.47 -7.35
C MET A 131 -1.71 -2.44 -7.10
N GLY A 132 -1.46 -1.51 -6.19
CA GLY A 132 -2.21 -0.28 -6.06
C GLY A 132 -1.33 0.92 -6.42
N ALA A 133 -1.87 1.91 -7.10
CA ALA A 133 -1.19 3.18 -7.33
C ALA A 133 -1.85 4.28 -6.51
N THR A 134 -1.07 5.15 -5.91
CA THR A 134 -1.57 6.35 -5.23
C THR A 134 -1.38 7.56 -6.11
N TYR A 135 -2.37 8.41 -6.17
CA TYR A 135 -2.32 9.69 -6.88
C TYR A 135 -3.25 10.69 -6.19
N PHE A 136 -3.37 11.91 -6.71
CA PHE A 136 -4.51 12.74 -6.41
C PHE A 136 -5.72 12.24 -7.22
N ALA A 137 -6.88 12.06 -6.59
CA ALA A 137 -8.12 12.00 -7.33
C ALA A 137 -8.70 13.42 -7.37
N GLU A 138 -9.06 13.90 -8.55
CA GLU A 138 -9.56 15.26 -8.75
C GLU A 138 -10.98 15.29 -9.30
N ARG A 139 -11.66 16.39 -9.04
CA ARG A 139 -12.80 16.89 -9.81
C ARG A 139 -12.27 17.54 -11.10
N ARG A 140 -12.06 16.71 -12.12
CA ARG A 140 -11.56 17.13 -13.43
C ARG A 140 -12.41 18.23 -14.04
N ASP A 141 -13.73 18.09 -13.98
CA ASP A 141 -14.70 19.08 -14.49
C ASP A 141 -14.49 20.47 -13.91
N LEU A 142 -14.15 20.56 -12.59
CA LEU A 142 -13.89 21.84 -11.94
C LEU A 142 -12.59 22.48 -12.42
N ARG A 143 -11.54 21.68 -12.62
CA ARG A 143 -10.26 22.17 -13.13
C ARG A 143 -10.40 22.66 -14.60
N GLU A 144 -11.08 21.87 -15.44
CA GLU A 144 -11.30 22.20 -16.84
C GLU A 144 -12.19 23.44 -17.01
N LYS A 145 -13.22 23.58 -16.18
CA LYS A 145 -14.05 24.80 -16.15
C LYS A 145 -13.24 26.08 -15.87
N LYS A 146 -12.13 25.97 -15.13
CA LYS A 146 -11.20 27.08 -14.90
C LYS A 146 -10.14 27.23 -15.99
N GLY A 147 -10.13 26.37 -17.01
CA GLY A 147 -9.11 26.37 -18.08
C GLY A 147 -7.72 26.02 -17.61
N ILE A 148 -7.58 25.35 -16.44
CA ILE A 148 -6.29 25.02 -15.84
C ILE A 148 -5.83 23.65 -16.32
N LYS A 149 -4.57 23.55 -16.77
CA LYS A 149 -3.93 22.27 -17.11
C LYS A 149 -3.62 21.44 -15.87
N PRO A 150 -3.45 20.11 -15.99
CA PRO A 150 -2.92 19.30 -14.90
C PRO A 150 -1.61 19.89 -14.33
N PRO A 151 -1.46 19.97 -13.01
CA PRO A 151 -0.27 20.59 -12.39
C PRO A 151 0.96 19.71 -12.59
N GLU A 152 2.06 20.28 -13.03
CA GLU A 152 3.35 19.61 -13.20
C GLU A 152 4.30 19.90 -12.04
N THR A 153 4.22 21.12 -11.47
CA THR A 153 5.07 21.59 -10.38
C THR A 153 4.28 21.82 -9.08
N TYR A 154 4.99 21.93 -7.95
CA TYR A 154 4.39 22.33 -6.67
C TYR A 154 3.68 23.68 -6.77
N ASP A 155 4.26 24.64 -7.50
CA ASP A 155 3.64 25.95 -7.70
C ASP A 155 2.35 25.86 -8.51
N ASP A 156 2.30 25.01 -9.54
CA ASP A 156 1.08 24.79 -10.31
C ASP A 156 -0.01 24.17 -9.45
N MET A 157 0.35 23.22 -8.58
CA MET A 157 -0.60 22.61 -7.65
C MET A 157 -1.13 23.65 -6.65
N LEU A 158 -0.29 24.52 -6.11
CA LEU A 158 -0.74 25.60 -5.21
C LEU A 158 -1.67 26.60 -5.91
N LYS A 159 -1.38 26.95 -7.18
CA LYS A 159 -2.27 27.79 -8.01
C LYS A 159 -3.62 27.08 -8.26
N LEU A 160 -3.60 25.78 -8.59
CA LEU A 160 -4.79 24.98 -8.77
C LEU A 160 -5.63 24.94 -7.49
N CYS A 161 -5.01 24.70 -6.34
CA CYS A 161 -5.67 24.71 -5.04
C CYS A 161 -6.33 26.08 -4.76
N ALA A 162 -5.63 27.17 -5.03
CA ALA A 162 -6.18 28.52 -4.86
C ALA A 162 -7.42 28.76 -5.75
N ALA A 163 -7.37 28.30 -7.01
CA ALA A 163 -8.47 28.47 -7.95
C ALA A 163 -9.70 27.59 -7.66
N LEU A 164 -9.52 26.46 -6.99
CA LEU A 164 -10.60 25.50 -6.68
C LEU A 164 -11.18 25.67 -5.28
N THR A 165 -10.57 26.51 -4.43
CA THR A 165 -11.12 26.88 -3.11
C THR A 165 -12.14 27.97 -3.27
N GLU A 166 -13.40 27.60 -3.41
CA GLU A 166 -14.51 28.56 -3.62
C GLU A 166 -15.85 27.98 -3.14
N GLY A 167 -16.81 28.85 -2.86
CA GLY A 167 -18.19 28.45 -2.56
C GLY A 167 -18.35 27.50 -1.37
N GLY A 168 -17.49 27.60 -0.37
CA GLY A 168 -17.50 26.69 0.80
C GLY A 168 -16.85 25.34 0.55
N ARG A 169 -16.34 25.07 -0.66
CA ARG A 169 -15.56 23.87 -0.98
C ARG A 169 -14.07 24.13 -0.74
N TYR A 170 -13.39 23.16 -0.14
CA TYR A 170 -11.94 23.15 -0.07
C TYR A 170 -11.34 22.53 -1.32
N ALA A 171 -10.18 23.04 -1.74
CA ALA A 171 -9.53 22.46 -2.92
C ALA A 171 -8.92 21.08 -2.66
N PHE A 172 -8.51 20.81 -1.43
CA PHE A 172 -7.64 19.68 -1.16
C PHE A 172 -7.91 19.08 0.23
N GLN A 173 -7.73 17.79 0.39
CA GLN A 173 -7.66 17.11 1.68
C GLN A 173 -6.77 15.88 1.58
N MET A 174 -6.02 15.61 2.63
CA MET A 174 -5.25 14.38 2.84
C MET A 174 -5.72 13.69 4.13
N PRO A 175 -5.57 12.36 4.27
CA PRO A 175 -5.78 11.69 5.55
C PRO A 175 -4.73 12.13 6.57
N GLY A 176 -5.20 12.43 7.80
CA GLY A 176 -4.34 12.91 8.90
C GLY A 176 -3.78 11.80 9.79
N GLU A 177 -4.04 10.55 9.48
CA GLU A 177 -3.56 9.41 10.27
C GLU A 177 -2.02 9.37 10.32
N LYS A 178 -1.48 9.08 11.50
CA LYS A 178 -0.02 9.07 11.74
C LYS A 178 0.75 8.18 10.75
N LEU A 179 0.17 7.06 10.34
CA LEU A 179 0.72 6.16 9.32
C LEU A 179 1.05 6.91 8.01
N TYR A 180 0.14 7.74 7.53
CA TYR A 180 0.32 8.47 6.27
C TYR A 180 1.23 9.69 6.41
N MET A 181 1.23 10.31 7.60
CA MET A 181 2.08 11.47 7.91
C MET A 181 3.55 11.09 8.09
N GLY A 182 3.86 9.81 8.33
CA GLY A 182 5.21 9.28 8.43
C GLY A 182 5.88 9.14 7.07
N PHE A 183 5.77 7.97 6.47
CA PHE A 183 6.51 7.66 5.25
C PHE A 183 5.70 7.75 3.95
N VAL A 184 4.37 7.84 4.00
CA VAL A 184 3.58 7.83 2.75
C VAL A 184 3.58 9.19 2.07
N HIS A 185 3.05 10.23 2.72
CA HIS A 185 3.00 11.57 2.12
C HIS A 185 4.39 12.17 1.92
N PRO A 186 5.29 12.16 2.92
CA PRO A 186 6.61 12.71 2.73
C PRO A 186 7.46 11.94 1.72
N ALA A 187 7.24 10.61 1.54
CA ALA A 187 7.94 9.83 0.53
C ALA A 187 7.66 10.36 -0.89
N GLU A 188 6.38 10.58 -1.20
CA GLU A 188 5.98 11.09 -2.52
C GLU A 188 6.51 12.51 -2.77
N TRP A 189 6.46 13.38 -1.75
CA TRP A 189 7.00 14.74 -1.87
C TRP A 189 8.52 14.72 -2.03
N LEU A 190 9.21 13.95 -1.21
CA LEU A 190 10.66 13.86 -1.24
C LEU A 190 11.17 13.26 -2.57
N ALA A 191 10.57 12.15 -3.01
CA ALA A 191 10.93 11.50 -4.27
C ALA A 191 10.62 12.40 -5.48
N GLY A 192 9.45 13.03 -5.52
CA GLY A 192 9.08 14.00 -6.55
C GLY A 192 9.94 15.26 -6.56
N ASN A 193 10.67 15.53 -5.49
CA ASN A 193 11.65 16.61 -5.39
C ASN A 193 13.12 16.14 -5.52
N GLY A 194 13.34 14.89 -5.98
CA GLY A 194 14.68 14.35 -6.22
C GLY A 194 15.49 14.06 -4.96
N GLY A 195 14.84 14.00 -3.79
CA GLY A 195 15.46 13.69 -2.52
C GLY A 195 15.48 12.21 -2.19
N SER A 196 16.15 11.85 -1.11
CA SER A 196 16.21 10.50 -0.55
C SER A 196 16.12 10.56 0.98
N TRP A 197 15.60 9.49 1.58
CA TRP A 197 15.54 9.36 3.05
C TRP A 197 16.91 9.34 3.71
N VAL A 198 17.87 8.73 3.02
CA VAL A 198 19.24 8.58 3.47
C VAL A 198 20.20 8.82 2.32
N ASP A 199 21.42 9.19 2.64
CA ASP A 199 22.50 9.18 1.67
C ASP A 199 22.79 7.73 1.25
N PRO A 200 22.80 7.40 -0.04
CA PRO A 200 22.90 6.00 -0.51
C PRO A 200 24.27 5.34 -0.22
N LYS A 201 25.31 6.14 0.02
CA LYS A 201 26.65 5.61 0.30
C LYS A 201 26.90 5.44 1.79
N THR A 202 26.48 6.42 2.58
CA THR A 202 26.76 6.47 4.02
C THR A 202 25.59 6.01 4.88
N TRP A 203 24.36 5.96 4.32
CA TRP A 203 23.09 5.71 5.01
C TRP A 203 22.75 6.78 6.07
N ARG A 204 23.43 7.92 6.02
CA ARG A 204 23.11 9.06 6.89
C ARG A 204 21.70 9.58 6.55
N PRO A 205 20.83 9.81 7.53
CA PRO A 205 19.54 10.44 7.31
C PRO A 205 19.66 11.75 6.53
N GLN A 206 18.68 12.04 5.67
CA GLN A 206 18.63 13.24 4.82
C GLN A 206 17.37 14.07 5.11
N LEU A 207 16.90 14.07 6.37
CA LEU A 207 15.65 14.72 6.77
C LEU A 207 15.75 16.25 6.75
N ASN A 208 16.94 16.82 6.75
CA ASN A 208 17.16 18.25 6.62
C ASN A 208 17.84 18.66 5.28
N SER A 209 17.78 17.75 4.29
CA SER A 209 18.27 18.05 2.95
C SER A 209 17.48 19.19 2.28
N LYS A 210 18.06 19.85 1.29
CA LYS A 210 17.37 20.88 0.49
C LYS A 210 16.05 20.36 -0.07
N ALA A 211 16.05 19.14 -0.62
CA ALA A 211 14.85 18.51 -1.18
C ALA A 211 13.76 18.31 -0.13
N MET A 212 14.11 17.88 1.09
CA MET A 212 13.15 17.74 2.19
C MET A 212 12.61 19.10 2.66
N LEU A 213 13.45 20.12 2.78
CA LEU A 213 13.02 21.45 3.18
C LEU A 213 12.03 22.07 2.19
N GLU A 214 12.27 21.92 0.88
CA GLU A 214 11.37 22.35 -0.18
C GLU A 214 10.04 21.56 -0.13
N ALA A 215 10.09 20.25 0.15
CA ALA A 215 8.90 19.41 0.30
C ALA A 215 8.06 19.81 1.53
N LEU A 216 8.69 20.12 2.65
CA LEU A 216 8.01 20.59 3.86
C LEU A 216 7.40 21.99 3.69
N ASP A 217 8.08 22.90 2.99
CA ASP A 217 7.54 24.22 2.65
C ASP A 217 6.29 24.11 1.76
N TYR A 218 6.34 23.22 0.75
CA TYR A 218 5.19 22.90 -0.07
C TYR A 218 4.03 22.34 0.75
N ALA A 219 4.29 21.34 1.61
CA ALA A 219 3.30 20.74 2.47
C ALA A 219 2.63 21.77 3.40
N GLN A 220 3.42 22.67 4.00
CA GLN A 220 2.92 23.77 4.83
C GLN A 220 2.01 24.72 4.04
N LYS A 221 2.38 25.04 2.80
CA LYS A 221 1.56 25.89 1.92
C LYS A 221 0.27 25.21 1.48
N LEU A 222 0.28 23.88 1.26
CA LEU A 222 -0.93 23.11 0.95
C LEU A 222 -1.95 23.10 2.11
N ASN A 223 -1.49 23.17 3.35
CA ASN A 223 -2.34 23.05 4.52
C ASN A 223 -3.51 24.05 4.54
N LYS A 224 -3.30 25.28 4.07
CA LYS A 224 -4.34 26.32 4.02
C LYS A 224 -5.54 26.00 3.11
N PHE A 225 -5.42 25.02 2.23
CA PHE A 225 -6.47 24.62 1.30
C PHE A 225 -7.27 23.42 1.78
N GLN A 226 -6.98 22.92 2.97
CA GLN A 226 -7.65 21.80 3.61
C GLN A 226 -8.73 22.25 4.60
N PRO A 227 -9.76 21.41 4.86
CA PRO A 227 -10.73 21.68 5.94
C PRO A 227 -10.02 21.77 7.30
N GLN A 228 -10.49 22.64 8.19
CA GLN A 228 -9.85 22.84 9.50
C GLN A 228 -9.69 21.55 10.33
N GLY A 229 -10.62 20.61 10.23
CA GLY A 229 -10.60 19.33 10.97
C GLY A 229 -9.84 18.18 10.28
N TRP A 230 -9.12 18.43 9.18
CA TRP A 230 -8.49 17.37 8.38
C TRP A 230 -7.51 16.47 9.16
N PRO A 231 -6.78 16.92 10.21
CA PRO A 231 -5.86 16.03 10.93
C PRO A 231 -6.57 14.85 11.62
N GLY A 232 -7.86 14.98 11.92
CA GLY A 232 -8.70 13.91 12.48
C GLY A 232 -9.36 13.02 11.42
N GLN A 233 -9.20 13.33 10.14
CA GLN A 233 -9.85 12.57 9.07
C GLN A 233 -9.04 11.35 8.68
N LYS A 234 -9.73 10.23 8.47
CA LYS A 234 -9.15 8.98 8.00
C LYS A 234 -9.13 8.91 6.47
N TYR A 235 -8.41 7.95 5.95
CA TYR A 235 -8.33 7.70 4.51
C TYR A 235 -9.71 7.62 3.83
N LEU A 236 -10.63 6.82 4.37
CA LEU A 236 -11.95 6.64 3.76
C LEU A 236 -12.82 7.90 3.86
N ASP A 237 -12.64 8.74 4.90
CA ASP A 237 -13.34 10.02 5.04
C ASP A 237 -12.92 10.99 3.92
N THR A 238 -11.64 10.96 3.53
CA THR A 238 -11.11 11.77 2.43
C THR A 238 -11.73 11.37 1.08
N LEU A 239 -11.88 10.05 0.82
CA LEU A 239 -12.56 9.56 -0.38
C LEU A 239 -14.04 9.97 -0.42
N ALA A 240 -14.72 9.86 0.71
CA ALA A 240 -16.12 10.29 0.83
C ALA A 240 -16.27 11.80 0.64
N ALA A 241 -15.35 12.61 1.17
CA ALA A 241 -15.37 14.07 1.02
C ALA A 241 -15.22 14.50 -0.46
N LEU A 242 -14.37 13.82 -1.24
CA LEU A 242 -14.24 14.04 -2.68
C LEU A 242 -15.54 13.68 -3.40
N ALA A 243 -16.06 12.49 -3.18
CA ALA A 243 -17.26 12.00 -3.84
C ALA A 243 -18.49 12.90 -3.55
N ASN A 244 -18.61 13.40 -2.31
CA ASN A 244 -19.68 14.31 -1.91
C ASN A 244 -19.47 15.78 -2.33
N GLY A 245 -18.37 16.10 -3.02
CA GLY A 245 -18.08 17.46 -3.50
C GLY A 245 -17.63 18.47 -2.42
N LYS A 246 -17.31 18.00 -1.21
CA LYS A 246 -16.77 18.87 -0.14
C LYS A 246 -15.36 19.36 -0.43
N ILE A 247 -14.61 18.57 -1.20
CA ILE A 247 -13.27 18.88 -1.66
C ILE A 247 -13.17 18.67 -3.18
N ALA A 248 -12.24 19.36 -3.82
CA ALA A 248 -11.99 19.19 -5.25
C ALA A 248 -10.92 18.12 -5.56
N MET A 249 -10.01 17.85 -4.63
CA MET A 249 -8.96 16.86 -4.76
C MET A 249 -8.73 16.10 -3.46
N ALA A 250 -8.59 14.79 -3.57
CA ALA A 250 -8.19 13.91 -2.47
C ALA A 250 -6.76 13.42 -2.68
N HIS A 251 -5.92 13.60 -1.67
CA HIS A 251 -4.56 13.04 -1.63
C HIS A 251 -4.61 11.56 -1.26
N LEU A 252 -3.63 10.79 -1.70
CA LEU A 252 -3.53 9.34 -1.45
C LEU A 252 -4.78 8.59 -1.92
N SER A 253 -5.24 8.90 -3.11
CA SER A 253 -6.41 8.28 -3.71
C SER A 253 -6.00 7.22 -4.70
N GLY A 254 -6.02 5.96 -4.29
CA GLY A 254 -6.00 4.85 -5.23
C GLY A 254 -7.34 4.68 -5.94
N ALA A 255 -7.43 3.71 -6.85
CA ALA A 255 -8.66 3.43 -7.59
C ALA A 255 -9.82 2.90 -6.71
N ARG A 256 -9.60 2.63 -5.42
CA ARG A 256 -10.69 2.40 -4.43
C ARG A 256 -11.65 3.61 -4.36
N THR A 257 -11.16 4.80 -4.67
CA THR A 257 -11.95 6.03 -4.82
C THR A 257 -13.14 5.87 -5.78
N ILE A 258 -13.00 5.08 -6.83
CA ILE A 258 -14.07 4.78 -7.80
C ILE A 258 -15.32 4.26 -7.09
N GLY A 259 -15.16 3.31 -6.16
CA GLY A 259 -16.29 2.76 -5.40
C GLY A 259 -17.01 3.83 -4.56
N TYR A 260 -16.28 4.80 -4.02
CA TYR A 260 -16.85 5.94 -3.29
C TYR A 260 -17.57 6.92 -4.21
N ILE A 261 -17.00 7.21 -5.39
CA ILE A 261 -17.65 8.03 -6.42
C ILE A 261 -18.96 7.38 -6.86
N GLU A 262 -18.95 6.10 -7.19
CA GLU A 262 -20.15 5.38 -7.64
C GLU A 262 -21.25 5.34 -6.55
N ARG A 263 -20.87 5.35 -5.27
CA ARG A 263 -21.81 5.30 -4.15
C ARG A 263 -22.34 6.68 -3.74
N TYR A 264 -21.49 7.70 -3.69
CA TYR A 264 -21.79 8.96 -3.01
C TYR A 264 -21.84 10.17 -3.93
N ALA A 265 -21.24 10.13 -5.13
CA ALA A 265 -21.36 11.24 -6.06
C ALA A 265 -22.79 11.35 -6.63
N PRO A 266 -23.23 12.54 -7.05
CA PRO A 266 -24.48 12.71 -7.79
C PRO A 266 -24.52 11.76 -9.01
N GLU A 267 -25.69 11.23 -9.35
CA GLU A 267 -25.84 10.18 -10.37
C GLU A 267 -25.24 10.58 -11.73
N GLY A 268 -25.46 11.80 -12.18
CA GLY A 268 -24.92 12.33 -13.44
C GLY A 268 -23.44 12.67 -13.41
N MET A 269 -22.71 12.35 -12.33
CA MET A 269 -21.29 12.69 -12.17
C MET A 269 -20.40 11.46 -11.88
N ARG A 270 -20.93 10.24 -11.99
CA ARG A 270 -20.23 9.00 -11.61
C ARG A 270 -19.43 8.43 -12.77
N ASP A 271 -18.50 9.20 -13.32
CA ASP A 271 -17.75 8.88 -14.53
C ASP A 271 -16.39 9.57 -14.60
N PRO A 272 -15.49 9.16 -15.52
CA PRO A 272 -14.16 9.76 -15.70
C PRO A 272 -14.16 11.19 -16.25
N GLU A 273 -15.27 11.69 -16.78
CA GLU A 273 -15.36 13.09 -17.23
C GLU A 273 -15.34 14.03 -16.04
N HIS A 274 -15.94 13.60 -14.90
CA HIS A 274 -15.98 14.37 -13.66
C HIS A 274 -14.82 14.05 -12.70
N PHE A 275 -14.37 12.80 -12.65
CA PHE A 275 -13.34 12.38 -11.69
C PHE A 275 -12.19 11.66 -12.37
N MET A 276 -10.97 12.19 -12.22
CA MET A 276 -9.76 11.60 -12.79
C MET A 276 -8.62 11.53 -11.79
N PRO A 277 -7.67 10.59 -11.95
CA PRO A 277 -6.42 10.63 -11.22
C PRO A 277 -5.49 11.69 -11.81
N LEU A 278 -4.80 12.40 -10.93
CA LEU A 278 -3.68 13.27 -11.25
C LEU A 278 -2.39 12.65 -10.71
N LEU A 279 -1.39 12.54 -11.57
CA LEU A 279 -0.03 12.21 -11.13
C LEU A 279 0.54 13.35 -10.30
N ARG A 280 1.41 13.01 -9.35
CA ARG A 280 2.03 13.99 -8.45
C ARG A 280 2.84 15.02 -9.21
N PRO A 281 2.80 16.29 -8.78
CA PRO A 281 3.71 17.31 -9.28
C PRO A 281 5.11 17.11 -8.70
N HIS A 282 6.13 17.67 -9.35
CA HIS A 282 7.49 17.70 -8.83
C HIS A 282 7.82 19.02 -8.12
N GLY A 283 8.79 18.95 -7.20
CA GLY A 283 9.32 20.12 -6.55
C GLY A 283 10.47 20.81 -7.33
N PRO A 284 11.00 21.93 -6.82
CA PRO A 284 12.05 22.70 -7.51
C PRO A 284 13.34 21.93 -7.76
N SER A 285 13.72 21.02 -6.88
CA SER A 285 14.91 20.16 -7.02
C SER A 285 14.64 18.89 -7.82
N GLY A 286 13.39 18.57 -8.12
CA GLY A 286 12.95 17.41 -8.92
C GLY A 286 12.76 17.74 -10.39
N LYS A 287 12.57 16.70 -11.19
CA LYS A 287 12.29 16.81 -12.64
C LYS A 287 10.96 16.23 -13.03
N VAL A 288 10.43 15.33 -12.22
CA VAL A 288 9.20 14.59 -12.48
C VAL A 288 8.56 14.24 -11.14
N GLY A 289 7.24 14.41 -11.06
CA GLY A 289 6.50 14.03 -9.86
C GLY A 289 6.38 12.52 -9.74
N ILE A 290 6.53 12.02 -8.54
CA ILE A 290 6.49 10.59 -8.21
C ILE A 290 5.26 10.32 -7.36
N SER A 291 4.53 9.27 -7.71
CA SER A 291 3.44 8.69 -6.94
C SER A 291 3.90 7.38 -6.33
N ALA A 292 3.37 7.01 -5.17
CA ALA A 292 3.71 5.74 -4.57
C ALA A 292 2.98 4.59 -5.26
N LEU A 293 3.71 3.48 -5.44
CA LEU A 293 3.15 2.17 -5.74
C LEU A 293 2.96 1.44 -4.42
N ASP A 294 1.74 1.06 -4.15
CA ASP A 294 1.40 0.23 -3.01
C ASP A 294 1.84 -1.22 -3.27
N GLY A 295 2.39 -1.87 -2.28
CA GLY A 295 3.01 -3.18 -2.44
C GLY A 295 2.81 -4.07 -1.22
N GLU A 296 1.59 -4.09 -0.71
CA GLU A 296 1.19 -5.03 0.32
C GLU A 296 1.40 -6.46 -0.15
N ASN A 297 1.95 -7.30 0.70
CA ASN A 297 2.39 -8.63 0.30
C ASN A 297 1.87 -9.73 1.22
N TRP A 298 1.71 -10.91 0.65
CA TRP A 298 1.65 -12.14 1.40
C TRP A 298 3.03 -12.50 1.96
N ALA A 299 3.09 -12.86 3.23
CA ALA A 299 4.28 -13.39 3.87
C ALA A 299 3.94 -14.65 4.67
N VAL A 300 4.88 -15.59 4.75
CA VAL A 300 4.78 -16.85 5.51
C VAL A 300 5.74 -16.79 6.69
N PHE A 301 5.25 -17.14 7.89
CA PHE A 301 6.06 -17.09 9.12
C PHE A 301 6.97 -18.31 9.28
N THR A 302 8.15 -18.10 9.85
CA THR A 302 9.06 -19.19 10.24
C THR A 302 8.43 -20.15 11.26
N GLN A 303 7.52 -19.65 12.07
CA GLN A 303 6.78 -20.40 13.10
C GLN A 303 5.60 -21.22 12.55
N SER A 304 5.23 -21.04 11.25
CA SER A 304 4.18 -21.85 10.63
C SER A 304 4.53 -23.33 10.68
N LYS A 305 3.55 -24.14 11.10
CA LYS A 305 3.64 -25.60 11.09
C LYS A 305 3.37 -26.20 9.71
N TYR A 306 2.81 -25.40 8.79
CA TYR A 306 2.35 -25.82 7.47
C TYR A 306 2.88 -24.93 6.35
N PRO A 307 4.23 -24.69 6.28
CA PRO A 307 4.78 -23.74 5.29
C PRO A 307 4.59 -24.21 3.85
N ASN A 308 4.64 -25.52 3.58
CA ASN A 308 4.42 -26.05 2.24
C ASN A 308 2.95 -25.86 1.80
N GLU A 309 2.02 -26.08 2.70
CA GLU A 309 0.60 -25.85 2.45
C GLU A 309 0.29 -24.35 2.29
N ALA A 310 0.98 -23.47 3.03
CA ALA A 310 0.88 -22.03 2.82
C ALA A 310 1.37 -21.61 1.42
N PHE A 311 2.48 -22.18 0.94
CA PHE A 311 2.96 -21.93 -0.43
C PHE A 311 2.00 -22.51 -1.48
N GLU A 312 1.42 -23.70 -1.25
CA GLU A 312 0.42 -24.25 -2.16
C GLU A 312 -0.86 -23.39 -2.19
N PHE A 313 -1.30 -22.87 -1.04
CA PHE A 313 -2.40 -21.91 -1.01
C PHE A 313 -2.10 -20.68 -1.87
N LEU A 314 -0.89 -20.12 -1.79
CA LEU A 314 -0.48 -18.98 -2.61
C LEU A 314 -0.37 -19.32 -4.10
N ARG A 315 0.10 -20.53 -4.46
CA ARG A 315 0.05 -20.97 -5.87
C ARG A 315 -1.38 -21.01 -6.41
N LEU A 316 -2.33 -21.49 -5.61
CA LEU A 316 -3.75 -21.48 -5.98
C LEU A 316 -4.32 -20.06 -6.02
N PHE A 317 -3.91 -19.17 -5.11
CA PHE A 317 -4.34 -17.77 -5.11
C PHE A 317 -3.90 -17.06 -6.40
N TYR A 318 -2.66 -17.26 -6.84
CA TYR A 318 -2.12 -16.66 -8.07
C TYR A 318 -2.44 -17.44 -9.36
N LYS A 319 -3.19 -18.53 -9.29
CA LYS A 319 -3.74 -19.19 -10.48
C LYS A 319 -4.57 -18.17 -11.26
N LYS A 320 -4.33 -18.03 -12.58
CA LYS A 320 -4.85 -16.92 -13.39
C LYS A 320 -6.34 -16.64 -13.16
N GLU A 321 -7.17 -17.66 -13.20
CA GLU A 321 -8.63 -17.52 -13.03
C GLU A 321 -9.02 -17.04 -11.62
N HIS A 322 -8.38 -17.53 -10.56
CA HIS A 322 -8.62 -17.09 -9.18
C HIS A 322 -8.11 -15.68 -8.97
N TYR A 323 -6.91 -15.41 -9.49
CA TYR A 323 -6.25 -14.12 -9.31
C TYR A 323 -6.98 -13.00 -10.05
N LEU A 324 -7.42 -13.22 -11.29
CA LEU A 324 -8.24 -12.24 -12.01
C LEU A 324 -9.61 -12.05 -11.35
N ALA A 325 -10.25 -13.11 -10.83
CA ALA A 325 -11.48 -12.99 -10.05
C ALA A 325 -11.25 -12.12 -8.80
N TYR A 326 -10.15 -12.32 -8.09
CA TYR A 326 -9.75 -11.49 -6.95
C TYR A 326 -9.54 -10.03 -7.36
N CYS A 327 -8.77 -9.77 -8.41
CA CYS A 327 -8.52 -8.42 -8.91
C CYS A 327 -9.82 -7.71 -9.34
N HIS A 328 -10.80 -8.45 -9.85
CA HIS A 328 -12.10 -7.91 -10.25
C HIS A 328 -13.01 -7.55 -9.07
N THR A 329 -12.69 -7.90 -7.84
CA THR A 329 -13.51 -7.51 -6.67
C THR A 329 -13.39 -6.01 -6.37
N VAL A 330 -12.20 -5.42 -6.58
CA VAL A 330 -11.95 -3.97 -6.48
C VAL A 330 -11.13 -3.53 -7.71
N PRO A 331 -11.79 -3.46 -8.89
CA PRO A 331 -11.09 -3.25 -10.16
C PRO A 331 -10.22 -1.99 -10.19
N ILE A 332 -9.08 -2.07 -10.85
CA ILE A 332 -8.04 -1.03 -10.97
C ILE A 332 -7.29 -0.79 -9.64
N HIS A 333 -7.94 -0.92 -8.47
CA HIS A 333 -7.26 -0.85 -7.18
C HIS A 333 -6.46 -2.13 -6.90
N LEU A 334 -7.09 -3.29 -7.04
CA LEU A 334 -6.41 -4.57 -7.02
C LEU A 334 -5.95 -4.93 -8.44
N SER A 335 -4.91 -4.28 -8.92
CA SER A 335 -4.36 -4.56 -10.26
C SER A 335 -3.41 -5.74 -10.23
N PRO A 336 -3.42 -6.58 -11.30
CA PRO A 336 -2.52 -7.72 -11.39
C PRO A 336 -1.04 -7.32 -11.31
N ILE A 337 -0.25 -8.08 -10.54
CA ILE A 337 1.20 -7.89 -10.48
C ILE A 337 1.93 -8.47 -11.70
N PHE A 338 1.28 -9.35 -12.45
CA PHE A 338 1.85 -9.96 -13.66
C PHE A 338 1.69 -9.04 -14.86
N LYS A 339 2.79 -8.77 -15.56
CA LYS A 339 2.83 -7.93 -16.76
C LYS A 339 1.87 -8.45 -17.84
N SER A 340 1.83 -9.78 -18.00
CA SER A 340 0.92 -10.47 -18.94
C SER A 340 -0.56 -10.30 -18.60
N MET A 341 -0.90 -10.14 -17.32
CA MET A 341 -2.29 -10.03 -16.87
C MET A 341 -2.81 -8.60 -16.81
N LEU A 342 -1.94 -7.61 -16.66
CA LEU A 342 -2.35 -6.20 -16.53
C LEU A 342 -3.12 -5.68 -17.75
N ASN A 343 -2.80 -6.20 -18.95
CA ASN A 343 -3.48 -5.88 -20.20
C ASN A 343 -4.24 -7.09 -20.79
N ASP A 344 -4.47 -8.14 -20.00
CA ASP A 344 -5.21 -9.33 -20.43
C ASP A 344 -6.65 -8.98 -20.82
N PRO A 345 -7.15 -9.46 -21.98
CA PRO A 345 -8.52 -9.22 -22.37
C PRO A 345 -9.57 -9.63 -21.33
N THR A 346 -9.33 -10.71 -20.58
CA THR A 346 -10.23 -11.15 -19.48
C THR A 346 -10.25 -10.15 -18.34
N TYR A 347 -9.08 -9.61 -17.96
CA TYR A 347 -9.02 -8.55 -16.94
C TYR A 347 -9.75 -7.29 -17.41
N LEU A 348 -9.47 -6.84 -18.63
CA LEU A 348 -10.02 -5.63 -19.21
C LEU A 348 -11.51 -5.75 -19.59
N ALA A 349 -12.06 -6.96 -19.67
CA ALA A 349 -13.48 -7.19 -19.95
C ALA A 349 -14.42 -6.81 -18.80
N ASN A 350 -13.90 -6.59 -17.58
CA ASN A 350 -14.70 -6.13 -16.45
C ASN A 350 -15.38 -4.78 -16.75
N GLU A 351 -16.70 -4.70 -16.53
CA GLU A 351 -17.50 -3.51 -16.91
C GLU A 351 -17.05 -2.24 -16.15
N ARG A 352 -16.60 -2.36 -14.91
CA ARG A 352 -16.06 -1.22 -14.16
C ARG A 352 -14.71 -0.77 -14.74
N ILE A 353 -13.85 -1.70 -15.17
CA ILE A 353 -12.60 -1.35 -15.86
C ILE A 353 -12.88 -0.67 -17.19
N LYS A 354 -13.85 -1.15 -17.97
CA LYS A 354 -14.27 -0.50 -19.23
C LYS A 354 -14.74 0.93 -18.98
N LYS A 355 -15.64 1.13 -18.02
CA LYS A 355 -16.18 2.43 -17.65
C LYS A 355 -15.09 3.39 -17.17
N TRP A 356 -14.21 2.91 -16.31
CA TRP A 356 -13.13 3.70 -15.70
C TRP A 356 -11.77 3.50 -16.38
N ARG A 357 -11.78 3.12 -17.65
CA ARG A 357 -10.58 2.85 -18.45
C ARG A 357 -9.52 3.94 -18.34
N PRO A 358 -9.84 5.24 -18.36
CA PRO A 358 -8.82 6.29 -18.21
C PRO A 358 -8.03 6.21 -16.90
N TRP A 359 -8.62 5.71 -15.81
CA TRP A 359 -7.89 5.49 -14.55
C TRP A 359 -6.86 4.37 -14.65
N HIS A 360 -7.24 3.26 -15.30
CA HIS A 360 -6.32 2.16 -15.58
C HIS A 360 -5.17 2.63 -16.49
N ASP A 361 -5.46 3.40 -17.54
CA ASP A 361 -4.46 3.85 -18.51
C ASP A 361 -3.46 4.84 -17.90
N VAL A 362 -3.89 5.69 -16.95
CA VAL A 362 -2.96 6.55 -16.17
C VAL A 362 -1.99 5.70 -15.36
N MET A 363 -2.45 4.63 -14.71
CA MET A 363 -1.58 3.72 -13.97
C MET A 363 -0.59 3.01 -14.90
N VAL A 364 -1.05 2.39 -15.97
CA VAL A 364 -0.18 1.69 -16.94
C VAL A 364 0.86 2.63 -17.55
N THR A 365 0.44 3.84 -17.93
CA THR A 365 1.33 4.86 -18.49
C THR A 365 2.34 5.34 -17.45
N GLY A 366 1.89 5.53 -16.22
CA GLY A 366 2.76 5.93 -15.11
C GLY A 366 3.82 4.88 -14.78
N LEU A 367 3.46 3.60 -14.78
CA LEU A 367 4.41 2.49 -14.62
C LEU A 367 5.46 2.48 -15.74
N LYS A 368 5.02 2.60 -16.99
CA LYS A 368 5.91 2.63 -18.17
C LYS A 368 6.90 3.81 -18.11
N ASN A 369 6.50 4.94 -17.55
CA ASN A 369 7.30 6.17 -17.49
C ASN A 369 8.00 6.36 -16.14
N ASN A 370 8.10 5.32 -15.31
CA ASN A 370 8.74 5.37 -13.98
C ASN A 370 8.17 6.49 -13.08
N ARG A 371 6.86 6.79 -13.20
CA ARG A 371 6.15 7.76 -12.37
C ARG A 371 5.64 7.16 -11.06
N PHE A 372 5.75 5.84 -10.91
CA PHE A 372 5.42 5.12 -9.70
C PHE A 372 6.66 4.45 -9.14
N LEU A 373 6.96 4.75 -7.88
CA LEU A 373 7.99 4.07 -7.12
C LEU A 373 7.36 3.34 -5.94
N PRO A 374 7.95 2.20 -5.54
CA PRO A 374 7.54 1.55 -4.32
C PRO A 374 7.57 2.53 -3.14
N ILE A 375 6.62 2.41 -2.25
CA ILE A 375 6.53 3.27 -1.07
C ILE A 375 7.84 3.23 -0.27
N GLY A 376 8.37 4.39 0.11
CA GLY A 376 9.66 4.51 0.79
C GLY A 376 10.88 4.58 -0.13
N PHE A 377 10.72 4.44 -1.45
CA PHE A 377 11.80 4.60 -2.42
C PHE A 377 11.85 6.05 -2.91
N SER A 378 13.05 6.51 -3.21
CA SER A 378 13.29 7.83 -3.80
C SER A 378 13.69 7.73 -5.27
N ARG A 379 14.16 6.55 -5.71
CA ARG A 379 14.63 6.27 -7.06
C ARG A 379 14.28 4.84 -7.48
N PRO A 380 14.15 4.57 -8.78
CA PRO A 380 13.83 3.23 -9.28
C PRO A 380 14.84 2.14 -8.90
N GLU A 381 16.12 2.52 -8.75
CA GLU A 381 17.21 1.62 -8.39
C GLU A 381 17.32 1.33 -6.89
N ASP A 382 16.60 2.04 -6.04
CA ASP A 382 16.64 1.85 -4.60
C ASP A 382 16.10 0.47 -4.19
N ASN A 383 16.54 0.00 -3.03
CA ASN A 383 15.95 -1.13 -2.31
C ASN A 383 15.43 -0.63 -0.96
N LEU A 384 14.41 -1.27 -0.44
CA LEU A 384 13.93 -0.95 0.90
C LEU A 384 15.00 -1.34 1.92
N LEU A 385 15.50 -0.35 2.65
CA LEU A 385 16.46 -0.57 3.72
C LEU A 385 15.70 -0.93 5.01
N PRO A 386 15.96 -2.10 5.62
CA PRO A 386 15.18 -2.58 6.76
C PRO A 386 15.08 -1.61 7.93
N PHE A 387 16.13 -0.83 8.20
CA PHE A 387 16.12 0.17 9.27
C PHE A 387 15.18 1.37 9.02
N LEU A 388 14.70 1.57 7.79
CA LEU A 388 13.66 2.58 7.52
C LEU A 388 12.34 2.24 8.20
N ALA A 389 12.08 0.95 8.45
CA ALA A 389 10.93 0.53 9.24
C ALA A 389 11.01 1.01 10.71
N GLU A 390 12.21 1.00 11.28
CA GLU A 390 12.44 1.51 12.65
C GLU A 390 12.33 3.04 12.68
N LEU A 391 12.82 3.73 11.63
CA LEU A 391 12.67 5.17 11.50
C LEU A 391 11.19 5.57 11.37
N ASP A 392 10.38 4.86 10.57
CA ASP A 392 8.94 5.08 10.47
C ASP A 392 8.24 4.79 11.80
N GLY A 393 8.50 3.63 12.39
CA GLY A 393 7.92 3.21 13.69
C GLY A 393 8.24 4.16 14.85
N SER A 394 9.39 4.85 14.80
CA SER A 394 9.78 5.86 15.79
C SER A 394 8.87 7.10 15.82
N GLY A 395 8.16 7.37 14.74
CA GLY A 395 7.32 8.56 14.55
C GLY A 395 8.09 9.86 14.33
N ILE A 396 9.41 9.85 14.19
CA ILE A 396 10.23 11.05 14.01
C ILE A 396 9.78 11.86 12.79
N VAL A 397 9.53 11.19 11.67
CA VAL A 397 9.09 11.84 10.42
C VAL A 397 7.65 12.36 10.55
N ALA A 398 6.75 11.58 11.12
CA ALA A 398 5.36 11.99 11.34
C ALA A 398 5.28 13.21 12.25
N ASP A 399 6.03 13.25 13.34
CA ASP A 399 6.11 14.40 14.25
C ASP A 399 6.60 15.65 13.51
N MET A 400 7.68 15.54 12.72
CA MET A 400 8.21 16.64 11.91
C MET A 400 7.15 17.22 10.96
N VAL A 401 6.45 16.36 10.22
CA VAL A 401 5.44 16.80 9.24
C VAL A 401 4.24 17.44 9.94
N VAL A 402 3.75 16.86 11.04
CA VAL A 402 2.63 17.40 11.82
C VAL A 402 2.99 18.76 12.41
N GLU A 403 4.18 18.91 13.00
CA GLU A 403 4.62 20.18 13.59
C GLU A 403 4.76 21.29 12.54
N VAL A 404 5.21 20.94 11.33
CA VAL A 404 5.31 21.92 10.22
C VAL A 404 3.91 22.25 9.67
N MET A 405 3.09 21.25 9.36
CA MET A 405 1.80 21.49 8.70
C MET A 405 0.73 22.00 9.67
N VAL A 406 0.52 21.30 10.78
CA VAL A 406 -0.55 21.59 11.74
C VAL A 406 -0.08 22.61 12.77
N GLY A 407 1.13 22.43 13.30
CA GLY A 407 1.73 23.32 14.27
C GLY A 407 2.24 24.67 13.70
N GLY A 408 2.34 24.78 12.38
CA GLY A 408 2.83 26.00 11.70
C GLY A 408 4.28 26.34 12.01
N LYS A 409 5.06 25.38 12.51
CA LYS A 409 6.47 25.57 12.89
C LYS A 409 7.37 25.75 11.69
N ASN A 410 8.56 26.31 11.93
CA ASN A 410 9.55 26.54 10.89
C ASN A 410 10.07 25.20 10.32
N PRO A 411 9.95 24.95 9.00
CA PRO A 411 10.35 23.68 8.37
C PRO A 411 11.80 23.31 8.65
N LYS A 412 12.73 24.28 8.60
CA LYS A 412 14.15 24.01 8.83
C LYS A 412 14.44 23.59 10.27
N ALA A 413 13.85 24.27 11.25
CA ALA A 413 14.07 23.94 12.65
C ALA A 413 13.54 22.52 12.99
N GLU A 414 12.37 22.16 12.47
CA GLU A 414 11.79 20.83 12.69
C GLU A 414 12.57 19.74 11.94
N ALA A 415 13.03 20.02 10.73
CA ALA A 415 13.87 19.11 9.95
C ALA A 415 15.24 18.87 10.62
N ASP A 416 15.90 19.91 11.16
CA ASP A 416 17.15 19.76 11.90
C ASP A 416 16.96 18.94 13.19
N ARG A 417 15.83 19.13 13.89
CA ARG A 417 15.47 18.34 15.06
C ARG A 417 15.24 16.87 14.72
N ALA A 418 14.49 16.61 13.64
CA ALA A 418 14.21 15.27 13.15
C ALA A 418 15.49 14.57 12.66
N GLN A 419 16.37 15.28 11.95
CA GLN A 419 17.67 14.79 11.51
C GLN A 419 18.50 14.27 12.68
N LYS A 420 18.63 15.07 13.73
CA LYS A 420 19.39 14.69 14.93
C LYS A 420 18.81 13.45 15.62
N ARG A 421 17.47 13.41 15.81
CA ARG A 421 16.80 12.24 16.41
C ARG A 421 16.98 10.98 15.55
N ALA A 422 16.92 11.10 14.22
CA ALA A 422 17.13 9.99 13.31
C ALA A 422 18.58 9.49 13.34
N GLU A 423 19.58 10.37 13.40
CA GLU A 423 20.99 9.99 13.56
C GLU A 423 21.25 9.27 14.88
N GLU A 424 20.66 9.74 15.98
CA GLU A 424 20.71 9.09 17.30
C GLU A 424 20.09 7.68 17.25
N LEU A 425 18.89 7.55 16.67
CA LEU A 425 18.19 6.26 16.52
C LEU A 425 19.02 5.26 15.70
N LEU A 426 19.48 5.66 14.51
CA LEU A 426 20.25 4.75 13.66
C LEU A 426 21.61 4.40 14.26
N THR A 427 22.21 5.29 15.06
CA THR A 427 23.42 4.97 15.82
C THR A 427 23.15 3.90 16.89
N GLN A 428 22.05 4.02 17.64
CA GLN A 428 21.63 3.01 18.63
C GLN A 428 21.35 1.64 18.01
N LEU A 429 20.82 1.63 16.77
CA LEU A 429 20.58 0.40 16.01
C LEU A 429 21.85 -0.18 15.35
N GLY A 430 23.01 0.45 15.55
CA GLY A 430 24.27 -0.01 14.95
C GLY A 430 24.37 0.22 13.43
N VAL A 431 23.51 1.06 12.86
CA VAL A 431 23.44 1.31 11.41
C VAL A 431 24.38 2.42 10.97
N LYS A 432 25.02 3.14 11.90
CA LYS A 432 25.89 4.29 11.60
C LYS A 432 27.04 3.91 10.66
N ARG A 433 27.07 4.49 9.45
CA ARG A 433 28.15 4.40 8.46
C ARG A 433 28.78 5.76 8.14
N TRP A 434 28.41 6.81 8.87
CA TRP A 434 28.95 8.16 8.77
C TRP A 434 29.84 8.47 9.96
N SER A 435 30.94 9.16 9.72
CA SER A 435 31.85 9.69 10.74
C SER A 435 31.47 11.13 11.11
#